data_29462b71a4cc43b43c5faed8edbf6d3c
#
_entry.id   29462b71a4cc43b43c5faed8edbf6d3c
#
_cell.length_a   1.000
_cell.length_b   1.000
_cell.length_c   1.000
_cell.angle_alpha   90.00
_cell.angle_beta   90.00
_cell.angle_gamma   90.00
#
_symmetry.space_group_name_H-M   'P 1'
#
loop_
_entity.id
_entity.type
_entity.pdbx_description
1 polymer ?
#
loop_
_entity_poly.entity_id
_entity_poly.type
_entity_poly.pdbx_seq_one_letter_code
_entity_poly.pdbx_strand_id
1 'polypeptide(L)'
;MTTVSPLEYPKRIKTKFIAPYALVLLIVLHVFVAAFYAVEMRVRDRDLSERSAAVSQLFEQKLAKDTNLMMATTRALMTNAAMESAFERGDREEVARLGDGLFSTLQAEHRITHLYLVRPDLATLYRFHSPGQSGDRIERATMLKAHDSQGPVRGLDLGVMGTLTLRLVLPWKRDGVVVGYVEIGKEIEHLIDEISQSLGVDLLVLVDKAQLSRSQWEQGQALMKRTGDWERFDTRVIIAKTSAHIPPTLDHTKLAALLAGDTTEIQDQGRTLHLAPVPFRDTEGHELGELVVLRDITALEEMFQLSIGVAIGVSLLVGLGLLAVLYAALDRVERDYRRQHELEHQLLRLDTEHQRILQLEKLSALGTMVGSISHQLNNPLVGVVNLAQLAERDVDAPAHLRELLHDIRVAGEDCRDFVKRMLAFSRVSGFERKPTDMASLIEDTVLLFRQAVKEHPAVEMDLPTTPVNLSVDPVLIRHALFNLFMNASQHSSADGPPITISLTPHTDATRGVPGWSLTVTDHGRGMTPEVLAQIFAPFFTTRTDGTGLGLPVVQHVALLHDGQVTASSKPGSGTRIALWLPDSPSNAASAG
;
A
#
# COMPACT_ATOMS: atom_id res chain seq x y z
N MET A 1 10.17 -12.27 41.29
CA MET A 1 10.71 -12.14 39.93
C MET A 1 9.54 -12.38 38.98
N THR A 2 9.04 -11.31 38.40
CA THR A 2 7.96 -11.32 37.42
C THR A 2 8.48 -11.96 36.13
N THR A 3 7.90 -13.07 35.75
CA THR A 3 8.15 -13.73 34.46
C THR A 3 7.71 -12.77 33.34
N VAL A 4 8.67 -12.14 32.68
CA VAL A 4 8.44 -11.42 31.43
C VAL A 4 8.08 -12.49 30.41
N SER A 5 6.81 -12.53 30.02
CA SER A 5 6.32 -13.32 28.91
C SER A 5 7.17 -12.98 27.67
N PRO A 6 7.67 -13.98 26.92
CA PRO A 6 8.37 -13.69 25.68
C PRO A 6 7.42 -12.93 24.77
N LEU A 7 7.77 -11.68 24.45
CA LEU A 7 7.05 -10.85 23.47
C LEU A 7 6.94 -11.66 22.18
N GLU A 8 5.70 -12.11 21.88
CA GLU A 8 5.42 -12.81 20.63
C GLU A 8 5.89 -11.94 19.46
N TYR A 9 6.82 -12.47 18.72
CA TYR A 9 7.39 -11.91 17.51
C TYR A 9 6.24 -11.52 16.56
N PRO A 10 6.06 -10.26 16.18
CA PRO A 10 5.03 -9.90 15.23
C PRO A 10 5.39 -10.45 13.85
N LYS A 11 4.99 -11.69 13.58
CA LYS A 11 5.30 -12.47 12.36
C LYS A 11 4.92 -11.80 11.04
N ARG A 12 4.32 -10.58 11.04
CA ARG A 12 3.80 -9.90 9.84
C ARG A 12 3.84 -8.37 9.93
N ILE A 13 4.96 -7.77 10.31
CA ILE A 13 5.08 -6.30 10.29
C ILE A 13 4.82 -5.79 8.86
N LYS A 14 5.45 -6.37 7.85
CA LYS A 14 5.30 -5.98 6.44
C LYS A 14 3.84 -5.93 5.99
N THR A 15 3.07 -7.00 6.23
CA THR A 15 1.67 -7.07 5.77
C THR A 15 0.76 -6.08 6.47
N LYS A 16 1.01 -5.75 7.75
CA LYS A 16 0.21 -4.76 8.49
C LYS A 16 0.40 -3.34 7.97
N PHE A 17 1.56 -3.00 7.42
CA PHE A 17 1.85 -1.67 6.91
C PHE A 17 1.68 -1.57 5.38
N ILE A 18 2.09 -2.58 4.60
CA ILE A 18 2.02 -2.52 3.13
C ILE A 18 0.57 -2.44 2.65
N ALA A 19 -0.36 -3.22 3.21
CA ALA A 19 -1.74 -3.25 2.75
C ALA A 19 -2.46 -1.89 2.85
N PRO A 20 -2.48 -1.20 4.01
CA PRO A 20 -3.12 0.12 4.10
C PRO A 20 -2.41 1.18 3.25
N TYR A 21 -1.07 1.17 3.16
CA TYR A 21 -0.35 2.09 2.29
C TYR A 21 -0.62 1.83 0.80
N ALA A 22 -0.67 0.57 0.38
CA ALA A 22 -1.03 0.21 -0.99
C ALA A 22 -2.45 0.68 -1.34
N LEU A 23 -3.39 0.55 -0.40
CA LEU A 23 -4.76 1.04 -0.59
C LEU A 23 -4.80 2.57 -0.74
N VAL A 24 -4.15 3.30 0.16
CA VAL A 24 -4.08 4.77 0.08
C VAL A 24 -3.41 5.23 -1.21
N LEU A 25 -2.29 4.60 -1.59
CA LEU A 25 -1.59 4.91 -2.82
C LEU A 25 -2.46 4.65 -4.05
N LEU A 26 -3.19 3.53 -4.07
CA LEU A 26 -4.12 3.19 -5.16
C LEU A 26 -5.23 4.24 -5.28
N ILE A 27 -5.79 4.70 -4.15
CA ILE A 27 -6.81 5.77 -4.15
C ILE A 27 -6.22 7.07 -4.71
N VAL A 28 -5.02 7.48 -4.27
CA VAL A 28 -4.35 8.71 -4.75
C VAL A 28 -4.09 8.64 -6.25
N LEU A 29 -3.56 7.52 -6.75
CA LEU A 29 -3.30 7.33 -8.17
C LEU A 29 -4.60 7.31 -8.98
N HIS A 30 -5.66 6.68 -8.46
CA HIS A 30 -6.97 6.69 -9.11
C HIS A 30 -7.53 8.11 -9.21
N VAL A 31 -7.48 8.88 -8.12
CA VAL A 31 -7.91 10.29 -8.11
C VAL A 31 -7.10 11.13 -9.09
N PHE A 32 -5.79 10.90 -9.17
CA PHE A 32 -4.94 11.60 -10.15
C PHE A 32 -5.33 11.28 -11.59
N VAL A 33 -5.50 10.00 -11.94
CA VAL A 33 -5.92 9.59 -13.29
C VAL A 33 -7.32 10.13 -13.63
N ALA A 34 -8.25 10.07 -12.68
CA ALA A 34 -9.60 10.62 -12.87
C ALA A 34 -9.59 12.15 -13.06
N ALA A 35 -8.78 12.87 -12.29
CA ALA A 35 -8.61 14.31 -12.45
C ALA A 35 -7.96 14.66 -13.79
N PHE A 36 -6.93 13.93 -14.19
CA PHE A 36 -6.28 14.09 -15.48
C PHE A 36 -7.27 13.85 -16.64
N TYR A 37 -8.02 12.74 -16.57
CA TYR A 37 -9.07 12.44 -17.55
C TYR A 37 -10.11 13.57 -17.64
N ALA A 38 -10.57 14.09 -16.50
CA ALA A 38 -11.55 15.18 -16.48
C ALA A 38 -11.02 16.49 -17.08
N VAL A 39 -9.72 16.76 -16.93
CA VAL A 39 -9.07 17.92 -17.55
C VAL A 39 -8.96 17.73 -19.07
N GLU A 40 -8.42 16.60 -19.51
CA GLU A 40 -8.29 16.28 -20.94
C GLU A 40 -9.64 16.27 -21.65
N MET A 41 -10.67 15.71 -21.03
CA MET A 41 -12.02 15.71 -21.56
C MET A 41 -12.56 17.14 -21.74
N ARG A 42 -12.36 18.02 -20.76
CA ARG A 42 -12.76 19.43 -20.89
C ARG A 42 -12.02 20.17 -21.99
N VAL A 43 -10.72 19.91 -22.16
CA VAL A 43 -9.92 20.51 -23.22
C VAL A 43 -10.44 20.06 -24.59
N ARG A 44 -10.72 18.76 -24.74
CA ARG A 44 -11.30 18.18 -25.94
C ARG A 44 -12.66 18.82 -26.28
N ASP A 45 -13.60 18.85 -25.34
CA ASP A 45 -14.94 19.37 -25.53
C ASP A 45 -14.91 20.87 -25.85
N ARG A 46 -13.98 21.60 -25.24
CA ARG A 46 -13.78 23.01 -25.54
C ARG A 46 -13.26 23.23 -26.97
N ASP A 47 -12.27 22.48 -27.44
CA ASP A 47 -11.75 22.57 -28.82
C ASP A 47 -12.86 22.25 -29.83
N LEU A 48 -13.72 21.26 -29.55
CA LEU A 48 -14.83 20.90 -30.40
C LEU A 48 -15.88 22.04 -30.46
N SER A 49 -16.23 22.61 -29.31
CA SER A 49 -17.21 23.68 -29.24
C SER A 49 -16.72 25.00 -29.88
N GLU A 50 -15.45 25.38 -29.63
CA GLU A 50 -14.85 26.59 -30.21
C GLU A 50 -14.79 26.52 -31.74
N ARG A 51 -14.47 25.34 -32.29
CA ARG A 51 -14.43 25.18 -33.75
C ARG A 51 -15.83 25.17 -34.40
N SER A 52 -16.81 24.58 -33.75
CA SER A 52 -18.20 24.65 -34.21
C SER A 52 -18.73 26.09 -34.17
N ALA A 53 -18.39 26.84 -33.12
CA ALA A 53 -18.71 28.26 -33.02
C ALA A 53 -18.00 29.09 -34.12
N ALA A 54 -16.75 28.71 -34.49
CA ALA A 54 -16.03 29.39 -35.58
C ALA A 54 -16.73 29.24 -36.94
N VAL A 55 -17.38 28.08 -37.21
CA VAL A 55 -18.17 27.89 -38.42
C VAL A 55 -19.35 28.86 -38.44
N SER A 56 -20.11 28.94 -37.35
CA SER A 56 -21.24 29.88 -37.20
C SER A 56 -20.78 31.33 -37.38
N GLN A 57 -19.70 31.71 -36.73
CA GLN A 57 -19.17 33.07 -36.82
C GLN A 57 -18.71 33.41 -38.24
N LEU A 58 -18.00 32.51 -38.93
CA LEU A 58 -17.52 32.73 -40.28
C LEU A 58 -18.68 32.79 -41.27
N PHE A 59 -19.71 31.95 -41.08
CA PHE A 59 -20.94 31.99 -41.87
C PHE A 59 -21.61 33.35 -41.78
N GLU A 60 -21.86 33.87 -40.58
CA GLU A 60 -22.44 35.18 -40.36
C GLU A 60 -21.56 36.33 -40.91
N GLN A 61 -20.26 36.28 -40.78
CA GLN A 61 -19.32 37.25 -41.33
C GLN A 61 -19.37 37.28 -42.87
N LYS A 62 -19.44 36.12 -43.51
CA LYS A 62 -19.56 36.01 -44.97
C LYS A 62 -20.91 36.57 -45.45
N LEU A 63 -22.00 36.22 -44.77
CA LEU A 63 -23.32 36.78 -45.07
C LEU A 63 -23.34 38.32 -44.93
N ALA A 64 -22.72 38.86 -43.85
CA ALA A 64 -22.62 40.29 -43.64
C ALA A 64 -21.77 40.98 -44.72
N LYS A 65 -20.66 40.37 -45.14
CA LYS A 65 -19.82 40.89 -46.25
C LYS A 65 -20.60 40.97 -47.56
N ASP A 66 -21.30 39.87 -47.90
CA ASP A 66 -22.10 39.83 -49.11
C ASP A 66 -23.26 40.83 -49.04
N THR A 67 -23.93 40.95 -47.87
CA THR A 67 -24.96 41.97 -47.65
C THR A 67 -24.43 43.39 -47.89
N ASN A 68 -23.24 43.71 -47.38
CA ASN A 68 -22.67 45.06 -47.57
C ASN A 68 -22.35 45.35 -49.04
N LEU A 69 -21.82 44.34 -49.76
CA LEU A 69 -21.62 44.48 -51.21
C LEU A 69 -22.92 44.69 -51.94
N MET A 70 -23.97 43.88 -51.69
CA MET A 70 -25.28 43.99 -52.26
C MET A 70 -25.90 45.34 -51.95
N MET A 71 -25.75 45.83 -50.71
CA MET A 71 -26.27 47.16 -50.31
C MET A 71 -25.59 48.30 -51.08
N ALA A 72 -24.27 48.27 -51.21
CA ALA A 72 -23.54 49.30 -51.93
C ALA A 72 -23.88 49.29 -53.40
N THR A 73 -24.00 48.12 -54.02
CA THR A 73 -24.40 47.97 -55.42
C THR A 73 -25.81 48.45 -55.69
N THR A 74 -26.78 48.09 -54.82
CA THR A 74 -28.16 48.50 -54.95
C THR A 74 -28.29 50.01 -54.78
N ARG A 75 -27.58 50.61 -53.83
CA ARG A 75 -27.57 52.07 -53.67
C ARG A 75 -27.00 52.79 -54.90
N ALA A 76 -25.93 52.27 -55.47
CA ALA A 76 -25.32 52.81 -56.68
C ALA A 76 -26.33 52.76 -57.87
N LEU A 77 -27.07 51.67 -58.01
CA LEU A 77 -28.11 51.53 -58.99
C LEU A 77 -29.23 52.59 -58.79
N MET A 78 -29.67 52.78 -57.53
CA MET A 78 -30.75 53.69 -57.15
C MET A 78 -30.34 55.16 -57.30
N THR A 79 -29.08 55.53 -57.30
CA THR A 79 -28.60 56.91 -57.53
C THR A 79 -28.42 57.24 -59.00
N ASN A 80 -28.67 56.32 -59.91
CA ASN A 80 -28.60 56.55 -61.33
C ASN A 80 -29.89 57.24 -61.80
N ALA A 81 -29.87 58.54 -62.12
CA ALA A 81 -31.04 59.33 -62.51
C ALA A 81 -31.75 58.81 -63.75
N ALA A 82 -31.02 58.22 -64.70
CA ALA A 82 -31.65 57.64 -65.86
C ALA A 82 -32.46 56.39 -65.54
N MET A 83 -31.92 55.56 -64.63
CA MET A 83 -32.57 54.34 -64.12
C MET A 83 -33.82 54.72 -63.30
N GLU A 84 -33.68 55.71 -62.40
CA GLU A 84 -34.81 56.22 -61.62
C GLU A 84 -35.96 56.72 -62.53
N SER A 85 -35.64 57.53 -63.52
CA SER A 85 -36.64 58.07 -64.46
C SER A 85 -37.32 56.99 -65.32
N ALA A 86 -36.56 55.97 -65.75
CA ALA A 86 -37.10 54.82 -66.49
C ALA A 86 -37.99 53.96 -65.60
N PHE A 87 -37.59 53.76 -64.32
CA PHE A 87 -38.38 53.03 -63.33
C PHE A 87 -39.71 53.68 -63.00
N GLU A 88 -39.75 55.01 -62.78
CA GLU A 88 -40.98 55.77 -62.51
C GLU A 88 -41.95 55.76 -63.68
N ARG A 89 -41.50 55.85 -64.92
CA ARG A 89 -42.31 55.72 -66.09
C ARG A 89 -42.82 54.32 -66.38
N GLY A 90 -42.28 53.30 -65.69
CA GLY A 90 -42.61 51.91 -65.95
C GLY A 90 -42.01 51.40 -67.28
N ASP A 91 -40.97 52.08 -67.79
CA ASP A 91 -40.36 51.82 -69.10
C ASP A 91 -39.39 50.63 -68.97
N ARG A 92 -39.90 49.46 -69.26
CA ARG A 92 -39.17 48.19 -69.12
C ARG A 92 -37.99 48.04 -70.10
N GLU A 93 -38.16 48.60 -71.32
CA GLU A 93 -37.14 48.53 -72.38
C GLU A 93 -35.90 49.37 -71.97
N GLU A 94 -36.15 50.58 -71.42
CA GLU A 94 -35.13 51.48 -71.00
C GLU A 94 -34.45 50.95 -69.71
N VAL A 95 -35.24 50.39 -68.79
CA VAL A 95 -34.71 49.69 -67.60
C VAL A 95 -33.77 48.55 -68.00
N ALA A 96 -34.14 47.70 -68.94
CA ALA A 96 -33.32 46.64 -69.49
C ALA A 96 -31.99 47.16 -70.07
N ARG A 97 -32.12 48.18 -70.99
CA ARG A 97 -30.96 48.78 -71.62
C ARG A 97 -29.93 49.35 -70.65
N LEU A 98 -30.39 49.96 -69.57
CA LEU A 98 -29.55 50.57 -68.56
C LEU A 98 -28.94 49.55 -67.57
N GLY A 99 -29.68 48.45 -67.32
CA GLY A 99 -29.33 47.55 -66.20
C GLY A 99 -28.79 46.18 -66.57
N ASP A 100 -29.08 45.64 -67.79
CA ASP A 100 -28.70 44.28 -68.16
C ASP A 100 -27.15 44.08 -68.16
N GLY A 101 -26.41 45.09 -68.65
CA GLY A 101 -24.95 45.08 -68.60
C GLY A 101 -24.39 45.07 -67.18
N LEU A 102 -24.97 45.83 -66.27
CA LEU A 102 -24.64 45.86 -64.89
C LEU A 102 -24.96 44.51 -64.22
N PHE A 103 -26.16 43.99 -64.48
CA PHE A 103 -26.54 42.68 -63.94
C PHE A 103 -25.62 41.57 -64.43
N SER A 104 -25.24 41.51 -65.69
CA SER A 104 -24.33 40.56 -66.26
C SER A 104 -22.96 40.62 -65.59
N THR A 105 -22.43 41.81 -65.30
CA THR A 105 -21.20 42.01 -64.53
C THR A 105 -21.32 41.50 -63.07
N LEU A 106 -22.40 41.88 -62.39
CA LEU A 106 -22.69 41.43 -61.02
C LEU A 106 -22.83 39.91 -60.93
N GLN A 107 -23.46 39.32 -61.96
CA GLN A 107 -23.57 37.86 -62.00
C GLN A 107 -22.23 37.19 -62.22
N ALA A 108 -21.41 37.68 -63.15
CA ALA A 108 -20.08 37.05 -63.44
C ALA A 108 -19.05 37.27 -62.33
N GLU A 109 -18.97 38.48 -61.77
CA GLU A 109 -17.90 38.82 -60.80
C GLU A 109 -18.30 38.62 -59.34
N HIS A 110 -19.59 38.82 -59.03
CA HIS A 110 -20.08 38.82 -57.66
C HIS A 110 -21.12 37.74 -57.34
N ARG A 111 -21.44 36.89 -58.36
CA ARG A 111 -22.38 35.77 -58.22
C ARG A 111 -23.77 36.24 -57.74
N ILE A 112 -24.18 37.46 -58.14
CA ILE A 112 -25.56 37.94 -57.94
C ILE A 112 -26.45 37.17 -58.91
N THR A 113 -27.40 36.43 -58.34
CA THR A 113 -28.31 35.57 -59.15
C THR A 113 -29.64 36.16 -59.41
N HIS A 114 -30.06 37.16 -58.61
CA HIS A 114 -31.38 37.79 -58.71
C HIS A 114 -31.24 39.30 -58.57
N LEU A 115 -31.95 40.03 -59.45
CA LEU A 115 -32.11 41.45 -59.33
C LEU A 115 -33.54 41.82 -59.85
N TYR A 116 -34.32 42.49 -59.00
CA TYR A 116 -35.68 42.89 -59.29
C TYR A 116 -35.85 44.39 -59.08
N LEU A 117 -36.66 45.01 -59.97
CA LEU A 117 -37.28 46.31 -59.72
C LEU A 117 -38.72 46.06 -59.45
N VAL A 118 -39.22 46.54 -58.30
CA VAL A 118 -40.54 46.22 -57.77
C VAL A 118 -41.26 47.53 -57.49
N ARG A 119 -42.51 47.67 -57.98
CA ARG A 119 -43.35 48.85 -57.78
C ARG A 119 -43.82 48.97 -56.31
N PRO A 120 -44.37 50.13 -55.92
CA PRO A 120 -44.87 50.33 -54.56
C PRO A 120 -46.03 49.39 -54.17
N ASP A 121 -46.77 48.86 -55.12
CA ASP A 121 -47.83 47.86 -54.95
C ASP A 121 -47.29 46.42 -54.83
N LEU A 122 -45.99 46.31 -54.77
CA LEU A 122 -45.21 45.05 -54.71
C LEU A 122 -45.28 44.23 -56.03
N ALA A 123 -45.81 44.79 -57.13
CA ALA A 123 -45.78 44.13 -58.41
C ALA A 123 -44.40 44.28 -59.09
N THR A 124 -43.93 43.22 -59.68
CA THR A 124 -42.60 43.17 -60.35
C THR A 124 -42.68 44.03 -61.64
N LEU A 125 -41.86 45.07 -61.71
CA LEU A 125 -41.67 45.83 -62.95
C LEU A 125 -40.72 45.07 -63.91
N TYR A 126 -39.55 44.70 -63.41
CA TYR A 126 -38.53 44.03 -64.20
C TYR A 126 -37.68 43.05 -63.40
N ARG A 127 -37.37 41.87 -64.00
CA ARG A 127 -36.45 40.86 -63.46
C ARG A 127 -35.27 40.73 -64.40
N PHE A 128 -34.10 41.13 -63.98
CA PHE A 128 -32.89 41.06 -64.79
C PHE A 128 -32.48 39.63 -65.13
N HIS A 129 -32.69 38.68 -64.18
CA HIS A 129 -32.40 37.27 -64.36
C HIS A 129 -33.51 36.51 -65.16
N SER A 130 -34.67 37.06 -65.33
CA SER A 130 -35.81 36.45 -66.03
C SER A 130 -36.70 37.53 -66.67
N PRO A 131 -36.25 38.20 -67.75
CA PRO A 131 -36.92 39.37 -68.34
C PRO A 131 -38.33 39.10 -68.82
N GLY A 132 -38.65 37.87 -69.18
CA GLY A 132 -39.97 37.46 -69.66
C GLY A 132 -41.09 37.41 -68.59
N GLN A 133 -40.70 37.44 -67.30
CA GLN A 133 -41.63 37.34 -66.17
C GLN A 133 -41.75 38.67 -65.44
N SER A 134 -42.98 39.22 -65.40
CA SER A 134 -43.26 40.50 -64.73
C SER A 134 -44.74 40.63 -64.39
N GLY A 135 -45.05 41.58 -63.51
CA GLY A 135 -46.41 41.91 -63.10
C GLY A 135 -46.99 41.10 -61.97
N ASP A 136 -46.35 40.06 -61.60
CA ASP A 136 -46.67 39.27 -60.41
C ASP A 136 -46.28 40.00 -59.13
N ARG A 137 -47.04 39.82 -58.09
CA ARG A 137 -46.79 40.40 -56.76
C ARG A 137 -45.82 39.56 -55.98
N ILE A 138 -44.86 40.20 -55.37
CA ILE A 138 -43.84 39.50 -54.50
C ILE A 138 -44.38 39.49 -53.05
N GLU A 139 -44.65 38.30 -52.54
CA GLU A 139 -45.19 38.10 -51.18
C GLU A 139 -44.19 37.43 -50.26
N ARG A 140 -42.86 37.49 -50.57
CA ARG A 140 -41.81 36.94 -49.72
C ARG A 140 -41.62 37.75 -48.43
N ALA A 141 -41.29 37.10 -47.30
CA ALA A 141 -41.14 37.74 -46.01
C ALA A 141 -40.19 38.95 -46.05
N THR A 142 -39.06 38.85 -46.78
CA THR A 142 -38.11 39.95 -46.95
C THR A 142 -38.72 41.17 -47.59
N MET A 143 -39.56 41.01 -48.63
CA MET A 143 -40.22 42.09 -49.34
C MET A 143 -41.32 42.70 -48.48
N LEU A 144 -42.18 41.89 -47.87
CA LEU A 144 -43.28 42.36 -47.02
C LEU A 144 -42.71 43.15 -45.82
N LYS A 145 -41.67 42.64 -45.15
CA LYS A 145 -41.07 43.36 -44.05
C LYS A 145 -40.36 44.66 -44.44
N ALA A 146 -39.76 44.72 -45.64
CA ALA A 146 -39.24 45.98 -46.20
C ALA A 146 -40.36 47.00 -46.56
N HIS A 147 -41.49 46.52 -47.01
CA HIS A 147 -42.67 47.33 -47.25
C HIS A 147 -43.25 47.95 -45.97
N ASP A 148 -43.42 47.11 -44.93
CA ASP A 148 -43.99 47.52 -43.64
C ASP A 148 -43.04 48.43 -42.84
N SER A 149 -41.72 48.11 -42.80
CA SER A 149 -40.72 48.90 -42.08
C SER A 149 -40.25 50.14 -42.83
N GLN A 150 -40.54 50.22 -44.15
CA GLN A 150 -39.97 51.23 -45.04
C GLN A 150 -38.43 51.39 -44.90
N GLY A 151 -37.76 50.34 -44.57
CA GLY A 151 -36.29 50.25 -44.33
C GLY A 151 -35.66 49.10 -45.08
N PRO A 152 -34.32 49.08 -45.13
CA PRO A 152 -33.60 47.97 -45.70
C PRO A 152 -33.87 46.69 -44.91
N VAL A 153 -34.17 45.57 -45.57
CA VAL A 153 -34.35 44.25 -44.94
C VAL A 153 -33.48 43.22 -45.66
N ARG A 154 -32.74 42.43 -44.87
CA ARG A 154 -32.00 41.31 -45.38
C ARG A 154 -32.51 40.02 -44.74
N GLY A 155 -32.31 38.90 -45.38
CA GLY A 155 -32.60 37.60 -44.83
C GLY A 155 -32.20 36.47 -45.75
N LEU A 156 -32.15 35.28 -45.18
CA LEU A 156 -32.04 34.03 -45.96
C LEU A 156 -33.46 33.63 -46.40
N ASP A 157 -33.57 33.12 -47.59
CA ASP A 157 -34.84 32.67 -48.19
C ASP A 157 -34.58 31.33 -48.90
N LEU A 158 -35.47 30.36 -48.68
CA LEU A 158 -35.44 29.07 -49.34
C LEU A 158 -36.23 29.12 -50.63
N GLY A 159 -35.53 29.04 -51.75
CA GLY A 159 -36.13 28.95 -53.06
C GLY A 159 -36.88 27.64 -53.29
N VAL A 160 -37.92 27.66 -54.09
CA VAL A 160 -38.78 26.50 -54.39
C VAL A 160 -38.03 25.30 -54.98
N MET A 161 -36.89 25.54 -55.60
CA MET A 161 -36.00 24.48 -56.13
C MET A 161 -34.94 23.97 -55.10
N GLY A 162 -35.04 24.38 -53.85
CA GLY A 162 -34.10 24.02 -52.80
C GLY A 162 -32.78 24.79 -52.83
N THR A 163 -32.79 26.02 -53.37
CA THR A 163 -31.64 26.94 -53.31
C THR A 163 -31.79 27.87 -52.13
N LEU A 164 -30.70 28.05 -51.37
CA LEU A 164 -30.66 28.97 -50.25
C LEU A 164 -30.08 30.31 -50.73
N THR A 165 -30.88 31.36 -50.63
CA THR A 165 -30.56 32.67 -51.21
C THR A 165 -30.50 33.73 -50.11
N LEU A 166 -29.38 34.46 -50.03
CA LEU A 166 -29.31 35.70 -49.28
C LEU A 166 -30.03 36.83 -50.11
N ARG A 167 -31.07 37.38 -49.55
CA ARG A 167 -31.80 38.46 -50.16
C ARG A 167 -31.66 39.77 -49.41
N LEU A 168 -31.58 40.86 -50.15
CA LEU A 168 -31.61 42.24 -49.64
C LEU A 168 -32.65 43.01 -50.40
N VAL A 169 -33.57 43.62 -49.67
CA VAL A 169 -34.58 44.50 -50.21
C VAL A 169 -34.37 45.94 -49.72
N LEU A 170 -34.19 46.89 -50.63
CA LEU A 170 -34.07 48.29 -50.29
C LEU A 170 -35.28 49.05 -50.81
N PRO A 171 -35.98 49.84 -49.96
CA PRO A 171 -37.00 50.77 -50.44
C PRO A 171 -36.33 51.91 -51.22
N TRP A 172 -36.79 52.17 -52.46
CA TRP A 172 -36.37 53.29 -53.28
C TRP A 172 -37.21 54.51 -52.91
N LYS A 173 -36.56 55.52 -52.35
CA LYS A 173 -37.19 56.70 -51.81
C LYS A 173 -36.80 57.92 -52.61
N ARG A 174 -37.80 58.76 -52.96
CA ARG A 174 -37.60 60.08 -53.49
C ARG A 174 -38.34 61.08 -52.60
N ASP A 175 -37.67 62.11 -52.17
CA ASP A 175 -38.22 63.15 -51.26
C ASP A 175 -38.90 62.54 -50.01
N GLY A 176 -38.41 61.41 -49.52
CA GLY A 176 -38.93 60.70 -48.34
C GLY A 176 -40.10 59.72 -48.63
N VAL A 177 -40.65 59.75 -49.90
CA VAL A 177 -41.75 58.85 -50.33
C VAL A 177 -41.15 57.62 -51.01
N VAL A 178 -41.71 56.44 -50.71
CA VAL A 178 -41.26 55.16 -51.35
C VAL A 178 -41.90 55.16 -52.77
N VAL A 179 -41.04 55.15 -53.80
CA VAL A 179 -41.41 55.02 -55.22
C VAL A 179 -41.33 53.60 -55.74
N GLY A 180 -40.76 52.71 -54.95
CA GLY A 180 -40.65 51.28 -55.25
C GLY A 180 -39.61 50.59 -54.39
N TYR A 181 -39.18 49.39 -54.80
CA TYR A 181 -38.21 48.58 -54.10
C TYR A 181 -37.20 47.98 -55.09
N VAL A 182 -35.93 47.83 -54.64
CA VAL A 182 -34.94 47.05 -55.36
C VAL A 182 -34.65 45.85 -54.53
N GLU A 183 -34.83 44.65 -55.05
CA GLU A 183 -34.49 43.41 -54.47
C GLU A 183 -33.27 42.81 -55.20
N ILE A 184 -32.25 42.48 -54.46
CA ILE A 184 -31.07 41.80 -54.98
C ILE A 184 -30.88 40.50 -54.21
N GLY A 185 -30.49 39.39 -54.86
CA GLY A 185 -30.34 38.09 -54.27
C GLY A 185 -29.05 37.37 -54.76
N LYS A 186 -28.44 36.63 -53.84
CA LYS A 186 -27.26 35.85 -54.09
C LYS A 186 -27.41 34.46 -53.46
N GLU A 187 -27.22 33.42 -54.25
CA GLU A 187 -27.20 32.06 -53.74
C GLU A 187 -25.93 31.84 -52.90
N ILE A 188 -26.12 31.25 -51.70
CA ILE A 188 -25.04 31.19 -50.68
C ILE A 188 -24.22 29.90 -50.69
N GLU A 189 -24.49 28.97 -51.60
CA GLU A 189 -23.81 27.66 -51.62
C GLU A 189 -22.29 27.75 -51.72
N HIS A 190 -21.81 28.74 -52.51
CA HIS A 190 -20.36 29.00 -52.59
C HIS A 190 -19.73 29.39 -51.24
N LEU A 191 -20.52 29.95 -50.30
CA LEU A 191 -20.03 30.27 -48.97
C LEU A 191 -19.75 29.01 -48.16
N ILE A 192 -20.55 27.96 -48.40
CA ILE A 192 -20.39 26.67 -47.74
C ILE A 192 -19.07 26.03 -48.16
N ASP A 193 -18.74 26.05 -49.46
CA ASP A 193 -17.47 25.56 -49.98
C ASP A 193 -16.28 26.38 -49.43
N GLU A 194 -16.41 27.72 -49.40
CA GLU A 194 -15.37 28.59 -48.83
C GLU A 194 -15.13 28.36 -47.35
N ILE A 195 -16.17 28.12 -46.56
CA ILE A 195 -16.09 27.85 -45.13
C ILE A 195 -15.45 26.48 -44.91
N SER A 196 -15.91 25.47 -45.63
CA SER A 196 -15.34 24.10 -45.61
C SER A 196 -13.84 24.12 -45.83
N GLN A 197 -13.40 24.80 -46.91
CA GLN A 197 -11.95 24.89 -47.24
C GLN A 197 -11.16 25.70 -46.19
N SER A 198 -11.75 26.80 -45.67
CA SER A 198 -11.05 27.66 -44.69
C SER A 198 -10.86 27.01 -43.34
N LEU A 199 -11.80 26.17 -42.90
CA LEU A 199 -11.79 25.54 -41.58
C LEU A 199 -11.46 24.06 -41.62
N GLY A 200 -11.33 23.45 -42.80
CA GLY A 200 -11.01 22.03 -42.96
C GLY A 200 -12.12 21.12 -42.41
N VAL A 201 -13.39 21.48 -42.64
CA VAL A 201 -14.55 20.71 -42.17
C VAL A 201 -15.46 20.39 -43.35
N ASP A 202 -16.17 19.28 -43.28
CA ASP A 202 -17.27 19.03 -44.23
C ASP A 202 -18.57 19.62 -43.69
N LEU A 203 -19.42 20.07 -44.62
CA LEU A 203 -20.67 20.74 -44.30
C LEU A 203 -21.85 20.10 -45.04
N LEU A 204 -22.96 19.90 -44.34
CA LEU A 204 -24.24 19.50 -44.93
C LEU A 204 -25.30 20.57 -44.61
N VAL A 205 -26.03 21.02 -45.60
CA VAL A 205 -27.16 21.93 -45.40
C VAL A 205 -28.44 21.12 -45.42
N LEU A 206 -29.12 21.10 -44.31
CA LEU A 206 -30.40 20.41 -44.12
C LEU A 206 -31.53 21.43 -44.01
N VAL A 207 -32.63 21.18 -44.71
CA VAL A 207 -33.84 21.98 -44.59
C VAL A 207 -35.06 21.10 -44.36
N ASP A 208 -36.12 21.68 -43.79
CA ASP A 208 -37.36 20.97 -43.54
C ASP A 208 -38.07 20.63 -44.85
N LYS A 209 -38.44 19.38 -45.05
CA LYS A 209 -39.22 18.94 -46.21
C LYS A 209 -40.58 19.60 -46.31
N ALA A 210 -41.17 20.03 -45.16
CA ALA A 210 -42.45 20.76 -45.15
C ALA A 210 -42.37 22.07 -45.90
N GLN A 211 -41.17 22.64 -46.11
CA GLN A 211 -40.97 23.91 -46.84
C GLN A 211 -40.67 23.70 -48.32
N LEU A 212 -40.56 22.46 -48.80
CA LEU A 212 -40.20 22.14 -50.18
C LEU A 212 -41.22 21.17 -50.82
N SER A 213 -41.53 21.40 -52.08
CA SER A 213 -42.20 20.39 -52.90
C SER A 213 -41.13 19.40 -53.45
N ARG A 214 -41.35 18.10 -53.27
CA ARG A 214 -40.44 17.04 -53.80
C ARG A 214 -40.18 17.23 -55.30
N SER A 215 -41.25 17.45 -56.10
CA SER A 215 -41.13 17.61 -57.55
C SER A 215 -40.28 18.82 -57.96
N GLN A 216 -40.46 19.96 -57.23
CA GLN A 216 -39.66 21.16 -57.47
C GLN A 216 -38.21 20.98 -57.04
N TRP A 217 -37.97 20.29 -55.91
CA TRP A 217 -36.60 19.96 -55.44
C TRP A 217 -35.90 19.03 -56.43
N GLU A 218 -36.55 17.97 -56.92
CA GLU A 218 -36.01 17.08 -57.93
C GLU A 218 -35.65 17.82 -59.21
N GLN A 219 -36.52 18.73 -59.66
CA GLN A 219 -36.22 19.62 -60.81
C GLN A 219 -35.00 20.51 -60.56
N GLY A 220 -34.94 21.10 -59.35
CA GLY A 220 -33.76 21.86 -58.92
C GLY A 220 -32.47 21.07 -58.95
N GLN A 221 -32.48 19.84 -58.40
CA GLN A 221 -31.34 18.96 -58.44
C GLN A 221 -30.86 18.65 -59.87
N ALA A 222 -31.81 18.37 -60.75
CA ALA A 222 -31.49 18.10 -62.17
C ALA A 222 -30.93 19.35 -62.87
N LEU A 223 -31.51 20.53 -62.66
CA LEU A 223 -31.05 21.79 -63.24
C LEU A 223 -29.65 22.17 -62.79
N MET A 224 -29.37 21.98 -61.50
CA MET A 224 -28.06 22.27 -60.89
C MET A 224 -27.04 21.12 -61.03
N LYS A 225 -27.41 20.06 -61.74
CA LYS A 225 -26.55 18.85 -61.94
C LYS A 225 -26.08 18.24 -60.60
N ARG A 226 -26.96 18.19 -59.63
CA ARG A 226 -26.69 17.63 -58.28
C ARG A 226 -27.34 16.27 -58.12
N THR A 227 -26.80 15.54 -57.18
CA THR A 227 -27.37 14.26 -56.71
C THR A 227 -27.80 14.40 -55.28
N GLY A 228 -29.09 14.23 -55.02
CA GLY A 228 -29.65 14.22 -53.68
C GLY A 228 -30.50 12.98 -53.47
N ASP A 229 -30.72 12.63 -52.25
CA ASP A 229 -31.60 11.54 -51.82
C ASP A 229 -32.68 12.12 -50.91
N TRP A 230 -33.91 12.22 -51.47
CA TRP A 230 -35.05 12.73 -50.73
C TRP A 230 -35.46 11.79 -49.60
N GLU A 231 -35.32 10.49 -49.75
CA GLU A 231 -35.81 9.48 -48.80
C GLU A 231 -34.82 9.22 -47.64
N ARG A 232 -33.65 9.83 -47.69
CA ARG A 232 -32.59 9.54 -46.70
C ARG A 232 -33.01 9.85 -45.27
N PHE A 233 -33.77 10.94 -45.05
CA PHE A 233 -34.29 11.32 -43.74
C PHE A 233 -35.78 11.61 -43.84
N ASP A 234 -36.54 11.39 -42.77
CA ASP A 234 -38.01 11.52 -42.77
C ASP A 234 -38.45 12.96 -42.92
N THR A 235 -37.87 13.89 -42.15
CA THR A 235 -38.33 15.28 -42.04
C THR A 235 -37.39 16.28 -42.69
N ARG A 236 -36.17 15.93 -42.97
CA ARG A 236 -35.13 16.80 -43.53
C ARG A 236 -34.64 16.30 -44.87
N VAL A 237 -34.21 17.25 -45.72
CA VAL A 237 -33.53 16.94 -46.99
C VAL A 237 -32.23 17.73 -47.09
N ILE A 238 -31.22 17.11 -47.64
CA ILE A 238 -29.92 17.76 -47.90
C ILE A 238 -30.04 18.54 -49.20
N ILE A 239 -29.86 19.86 -49.13
CA ILE A 239 -29.90 20.75 -50.30
C ILE A 239 -28.52 21.10 -50.83
N ALA A 240 -27.50 21.10 -49.96
CA ALA A 240 -26.12 21.33 -50.36
C ALA A 240 -25.17 20.52 -49.46
N LYS A 241 -24.02 20.15 -49.97
CA LYS A 241 -22.99 19.41 -49.25
C LYS A 241 -21.60 19.68 -49.84
N THR A 242 -20.57 19.73 -49.02
CA THR A 242 -19.18 19.88 -49.45
C THR A 242 -18.49 18.54 -49.67
N SER A 243 -18.93 17.50 -48.94
CA SER A 243 -18.42 16.14 -49.11
C SER A 243 -19.26 15.34 -50.12
N ALA A 244 -18.57 14.59 -50.99
CA ALA A 244 -19.26 13.65 -51.88
C ALA A 244 -19.87 12.48 -51.11
N HIS A 245 -19.22 12.08 -50.02
CA HIS A 245 -19.62 10.97 -49.15
C HIS A 245 -20.40 11.47 -47.92
N ILE A 246 -21.60 10.97 -47.76
CA ILE A 246 -22.39 11.18 -46.55
C ILE A 246 -22.32 9.90 -45.72
N PRO A 247 -21.84 9.95 -44.47
CA PRO A 247 -21.69 8.77 -43.65
C PRO A 247 -22.98 7.96 -43.50
N PRO A 248 -23.00 6.67 -43.86
CA PRO A 248 -24.21 5.84 -43.68
C PRO A 248 -24.60 5.70 -42.20
N THR A 249 -23.65 5.89 -41.30
CA THR A 249 -23.83 5.84 -39.83
C THR A 249 -24.56 7.08 -39.28
N LEU A 250 -24.76 8.15 -40.09
CA LEU A 250 -25.65 9.25 -39.77
C LEU A 250 -27.10 8.80 -40.05
N ASP A 251 -27.71 8.19 -39.06
CA ASP A 251 -29.09 7.69 -39.09
C ASP A 251 -30.12 8.71 -38.55
N HIS A 252 -31.39 8.30 -38.51
CA HIS A 252 -32.51 9.14 -38.03
C HIS A 252 -32.33 9.52 -36.55
N THR A 253 -31.80 8.64 -35.69
CA THR A 253 -31.61 8.89 -34.26
C THR A 253 -30.55 9.97 -34.01
N LYS A 254 -29.44 9.88 -34.71
CA LYS A 254 -28.35 10.86 -34.63
C LYS A 254 -28.75 12.21 -35.22
N LEU A 255 -29.51 12.17 -36.31
CA LEU A 255 -30.08 13.39 -36.86
C LEU A 255 -31.06 14.05 -35.86
N ALA A 256 -31.90 13.28 -35.17
CA ALA A 256 -32.83 13.83 -34.18
C ALA A 256 -32.07 14.52 -33.02
N ALA A 257 -30.94 13.96 -32.56
CA ALA A 257 -30.09 14.61 -31.57
C ALA A 257 -29.51 15.93 -32.07
N LEU A 258 -28.99 15.95 -33.32
CA LEU A 258 -28.51 17.19 -33.95
C LEU A 258 -29.60 18.25 -34.06
N LEU A 259 -30.83 17.87 -34.44
CA LEU A 259 -31.97 18.78 -34.50
C LEU A 259 -32.42 19.32 -33.13
N ALA A 260 -32.15 18.58 -32.06
CA ALA A 260 -32.34 19.03 -30.68
C ALA A 260 -31.23 20.00 -30.19
N GLY A 261 -30.19 20.23 -30.99
CA GLY A 261 -29.07 21.11 -30.67
C GLY A 261 -27.88 20.37 -30.05
N ASP A 262 -27.95 19.03 -29.92
CA ASP A 262 -26.89 18.22 -29.37
C ASP A 262 -25.80 17.96 -30.42
N THR A 263 -24.56 17.72 -29.93
CA THR A 263 -23.47 17.22 -30.78
C THR A 263 -23.45 15.70 -30.73
N THR A 264 -22.98 15.06 -31.81
CA THR A 264 -22.89 13.60 -31.87
C THR A 264 -21.60 13.18 -32.53
N GLU A 265 -21.11 11.98 -32.16
CA GLU A 265 -19.93 11.38 -32.79
C GLU A 265 -20.35 10.13 -33.56
N ILE A 266 -19.76 9.96 -34.75
CA ILE A 266 -20.01 8.81 -35.60
C ILE A 266 -18.68 8.23 -36.09
N GLN A 267 -18.64 6.91 -36.30
CA GLN A 267 -17.55 6.27 -36.99
C GLN A 267 -17.90 5.97 -38.44
N ASP A 268 -17.02 6.37 -39.34
CA ASP A 268 -17.17 6.15 -40.76
C ASP A 268 -15.83 5.85 -41.42
N GLN A 269 -15.71 4.70 -42.09
CA GLN A 269 -14.48 4.27 -42.80
C GLN A 269 -13.20 4.36 -41.95
N GLY A 270 -13.28 4.01 -40.66
CA GLY A 270 -12.15 4.07 -39.74
C GLY A 270 -11.82 5.48 -39.22
N ARG A 271 -12.62 6.48 -39.55
CA ARG A 271 -12.52 7.85 -39.01
C ARG A 271 -13.59 8.09 -37.97
N THR A 272 -13.24 8.87 -36.97
CA THR A 272 -14.21 9.40 -35.99
C THR A 272 -14.59 10.82 -36.40
N LEU A 273 -15.85 11.00 -36.71
CA LEU A 273 -16.38 12.30 -37.12
C LEU A 273 -17.23 12.89 -35.98
N HIS A 274 -16.93 14.11 -35.59
CA HIS A 274 -17.76 14.90 -34.69
C HIS A 274 -18.74 15.76 -35.50
N LEU A 275 -20.03 15.71 -35.17
CA LEU A 275 -21.09 16.43 -35.81
C LEU A 275 -21.66 17.47 -34.87
N ALA A 276 -21.80 18.70 -35.38
CA ALA A 276 -22.40 19.79 -34.61
C ALA A 276 -23.39 20.57 -35.51
N PRO A 277 -24.59 20.89 -35.02
CA PRO A 277 -25.58 21.68 -35.77
C PRO A 277 -25.31 23.17 -35.61
N VAL A 278 -25.49 23.93 -36.66
CA VAL A 278 -25.53 25.39 -36.68
C VAL A 278 -26.84 25.79 -37.33
N PRO A 279 -27.86 26.18 -36.58
CA PRO A 279 -29.16 26.56 -37.14
C PRO A 279 -29.07 27.89 -37.88
N PHE A 280 -29.74 28.00 -38.99
CA PHE A 280 -29.91 29.26 -39.71
C PHE A 280 -31.38 29.61 -39.84
N ARG A 281 -31.68 30.92 -39.86
CA ARG A 281 -33.02 31.43 -39.73
C ARG A 281 -33.40 32.37 -40.87
N ASP A 282 -34.68 32.46 -41.13
CA ASP A 282 -35.24 33.43 -42.04
C ASP A 282 -35.28 34.85 -41.45
N THR A 283 -35.89 35.80 -42.24
CA THR A 283 -36.08 37.21 -41.85
C THR A 283 -36.98 37.36 -40.63
N GLU A 284 -37.87 36.42 -40.37
CA GLU A 284 -38.85 36.45 -39.27
C GLU A 284 -38.35 35.77 -38.02
N GLY A 285 -37.18 35.09 -38.12
CA GLY A 285 -36.56 34.37 -37.02
C GLY A 285 -36.99 32.90 -36.98
N HIS A 286 -37.79 32.44 -37.95
CA HIS A 286 -38.12 31.02 -38.06
C HIS A 286 -36.93 30.23 -38.54
N GLU A 287 -36.79 29.03 -38.04
CA GLU A 287 -35.71 28.13 -38.41
C GLU A 287 -35.97 27.56 -39.83
N LEU A 288 -35.09 27.90 -40.75
CA LEU A 288 -35.15 27.39 -42.15
C LEU A 288 -34.49 26.00 -42.24
N GLY A 289 -33.49 25.76 -41.43
CA GLY A 289 -32.72 24.52 -41.44
C GLY A 289 -31.44 24.59 -40.62
N GLU A 290 -30.62 23.60 -40.78
CA GLU A 290 -29.37 23.43 -40.04
C GLU A 290 -28.18 23.24 -41.02
N LEU A 291 -27.08 23.90 -40.70
CA LEU A 291 -25.78 23.60 -41.25
C LEU A 291 -25.08 22.59 -40.32
N VAL A 292 -25.04 21.33 -40.73
CA VAL A 292 -24.36 20.29 -39.96
C VAL A 292 -22.89 20.29 -40.34
N VAL A 293 -22.05 20.56 -39.32
CA VAL A 293 -20.60 20.55 -39.43
C VAL A 293 -20.09 19.13 -39.13
N LEU A 294 -19.36 18.54 -40.07
CA LEU A 294 -18.70 17.26 -39.90
C LEU A 294 -17.19 17.50 -39.82
N ARG A 295 -16.62 17.19 -38.67
CA ARG A 295 -15.17 17.32 -38.43
C ARG A 295 -14.54 15.95 -38.17
N ASP A 296 -13.47 15.65 -38.89
CA ASP A 296 -12.64 14.50 -38.59
C ASP A 296 -11.83 14.78 -37.31
N ILE A 297 -12.09 14.00 -36.28
CA ILE A 297 -11.43 14.09 -34.99
C ILE A 297 -10.59 12.85 -34.65
N THR A 298 -10.32 12.00 -35.67
CA THR A 298 -9.60 10.75 -35.46
C THR A 298 -8.25 10.97 -34.77
N ALA A 299 -7.45 11.92 -35.28
CA ALA A 299 -6.16 12.25 -34.67
C ALA A 299 -6.29 12.83 -33.25
N LEU A 300 -7.34 13.63 -33.01
CA LEU A 300 -7.62 14.18 -31.67
C LEU A 300 -7.98 13.06 -30.68
N GLU A 301 -8.80 12.11 -31.11
CA GLU A 301 -9.20 10.97 -30.29
C GLU A 301 -8.01 10.03 -30.02
N GLU A 302 -7.17 9.76 -31.03
CA GLU A 302 -5.94 8.98 -30.85
C GLU A 302 -4.98 9.63 -29.86
N MET A 303 -4.79 10.95 -29.95
CA MET A 303 -3.97 11.70 -29.00
C MET A 303 -4.56 11.67 -27.58
N PHE A 304 -5.90 11.83 -27.46
CA PHE A 304 -6.59 11.72 -26.18
C PHE A 304 -6.39 10.34 -25.55
N GLN A 305 -6.59 9.26 -26.30
CA GLN A 305 -6.38 7.90 -25.84
C GLN A 305 -4.92 7.64 -25.45
N LEU A 306 -3.98 8.15 -26.23
CA LEU A 306 -2.55 8.04 -25.93
C LEU A 306 -2.19 8.77 -24.63
N SER A 307 -2.67 10.00 -24.43
CA SER A 307 -2.38 10.80 -23.24
C SER A 307 -2.92 10.12 -21.98
N ILE A 308 -4.12 9.56 -22.02
CA ILE A 308 -4.69 8.77 -20.92
C ILE A 308 -3.89 7.49 -20.68
N GLY A 309 -3.51 6.77 -21.75
CA GLY A 309 -2.67 5.57 -21.65
C GLY A 309 -1.32 5.87 -20.98
N VAL A 310 -0.66 6.96 -21.35
CA VAL A 310 0.58 7.42 -20.75
C VAL A 310 0.38 7.79 -19.27
N ALA A 311 -0.68 8.53 -18.94
CA ALA A 311 -0.97 8.90 -17.55
C ALA A 311 -1.19 7.66 -16.66
N ILE A 312 -1.92 6.65 -17.14
CA ILE A 312 -2.11 5.37 -16.45
C ILE A 312 -0.77 4.64 -16.30
N GLY A 313 0.01 4.52 -17.38
CA GLY A 313 1.31 3.84 -17.36
C GLY A 313 2.29 4.47 -16.38
N VAL A 314 2.43 5.79 -16.39
CA VAL A 314 3.29 6.53 -15.46
C VAL A 314 2.78 6.35 -14.02
N SER A 315 1.47 6.44 -13.79
CA SER A 315 0.88 6.24 -12.46
C SER A 315 1.19 4.85 -11.91
N LEU A 316 1.04 3.81 -12.71
CA LEU A 316 1.39 2.42 -12.32
C LEU A 316 2.87 2.28 -12.00
N LEU A 317 3.75 2.84 -12.84
CA LEU A 317 5.20 2.77 -12.65
C LEU A 317 5.62 3.48 -11.36
N VAL A 318 5.12 4.68 -11.10
CA VAL A 318 5.35 5.43 -9.86
C VAL A 318 4.81 4.66 -8.66
N GLY A 319 3.59 4.12 -8.76
CA GLY A 319 2.97 3.32 -7.70
C GLY A 319 3.79 2.09 -7.33
N LEU A 320 4.21 1.31 -8.32
CA LEU A 320 5.07 0.14 -8.11
C LEU A 320 6.43 0.53 -7.52
N GLY A 321 7.04 1.63 -8.01
CA GLY A 321 8.29 2.14 -7.48
C GLY A 321 8.19 2.53 -6.00
N LEU A 322 7.15 3.25 -5.61
CA LEU A 322 6.90 3.64 -4.22
C LEU A 322 6.66 2.41 -3.32
N LEU A 323 5.89 1.43 -3.78
CA LEU A 323 5.68 0.18 -3.06
C LEU A 323 6.97 -0.63 -2.92
N ALA A 324 7.81 -0.68 -3.95
CA ALA A 324 9.11 -1.34 -3.90
C ALA A 324 10.06 -0.69 -2.88
N VAL A 325 10.12 0.66 -2.87
CA VAL A 325 10.90 1.42 -1.87
C VAL A 325 10.38 1.16 -0.45
N LEU A 326 9.06 1.21 -0.26
CA LEU A 326 8.45 0.92 1.04
C LEU A 326 8.75 -0.52 1.49
N TYR A 327 8.63 -1.49 0.57
CA TYR A 327 8.96 -2.88 0.86
C TYR A 327 10.43 -3.04 1.28
N ALA A 328 11.36 -2.43 0.54
CA ALA A 328 12.79 -2.47 0.85
C ALA A 328 13.13 -1.81 2.20
N ALA A 329 12.46 -0.67 2.50
CA ALA A 329 12.63 0.02 3.79
C ALA A 329 12.13 -0.85 4.96
N LEU A 330 10.94 -1.43 4.85
CA LEU A 330 10.39 -2.33 5.87
C LEU A 330 11.22 -3.60 6.04
N ASP A 331 11.77 -4.14 4.93
CA ASP A 331 12.66 -5.29 4.96
C ASP A 331 13.97 -5.00 5.71
N ARG A 332 14.51 -3.79 5.54
CA ARG A 332 15.70 -3.34 6.28
C ARG A 332 15.40 -3.22 7.78
N VAL A 333 14.28 -2.57 8.14
CA VAL A 333 13.87 -2.43 9.55
C VAL A 333 13.64 -3.79 10.20
N GLU A 334 13.00 -4.74 9.50
CA GLU A 334 12.78 -6.09 10.03
C GLU A 334 14.08 -6.84 10.26
N ARG A 335 15.06 -6.71 9.35
CA ARG A 335 16.40 -7.32 9.50
C ARG A 335 17.17 -6.72 10.67
N ASP A 336 17.15 -5.41 10.83
CA ASP A 336 17.84 -4.72 11.91
C ASP A 336 17.23 -5.10 13.27
N TYR A 337 15.91 -5.18 13.36
CA TYR A 337 15.20 -5.62 14.56
C TYR A 337 15.54 -7.08 14.94
N ARG A 338 15.57 -8.01 13.98
CA ARG A 338 15.98 -9.41 14.22
C ARG A 338 17.39 -9.49 14.73
N ARG A 339 18.31 -8.72 14.15
CA ARG A 339 19.71 -8.69 14.54
C ARG A 339 19.91 -8.18 15.96
N GLN A 340 19.18 -7.12 16.35
CA GLN A 340 19.21 -6.62 17.72
C GLN A 340 18.73 -7.67 18.72
N HIS A 341 17.62 -8.31 18.43
CA HIS A 341 17.05 -9.32 19.32
C HIS A 341 17.96 -10.56 19.49
N GLU A 342 18.62 -10.97 18.42
CA GLU A 342 19.60 -12.06 18.45
C GLU A 342 20.82 -11.69 19.30
N LEU A 343 21.33 -10.47 19.19
CA LEU A 343 22.41 -9.95 20.03
C LEU A 343 22.02 -9.89 21.51
N GLU A 344 20.81 -9.45 21.85
CA GLU A 344 20.32 -9.45 23.22
C GLU A 344 20.29 -10.87 23.82
N HIS A 345 19.82 -11.85 23.07
CA HIS A 345 19.83 -13.24 23.49
C HIS A 345 21.23 -13.81 23.69
N GLN A 346 22.18 -13.44 22.83
CA GLN A 346 23.57 -13.85 22.98
C GLN A 346 24.21 -13.24 24.23
N LEU A 347 23.96 -11.96 24.51
CA LEU A 347 24.46 -11.28 25.71
C LEU A 347 23.92 -11.92 26.99
N LEU A 348 22.63 -12.25 27.07
CA LEU A 348 22.04 -12.93 28.22
C LEU A 348 22.66 -14.32 28.46
N ARG A 349 22.95 -15.07 27.40
CA ARG A 349 23.62 -16.37 27.51
C ARG A 349 25.05 -16.21 28.03
N LEU A 350 25.81 -15.27 27.49
CA LEU A 350 27.17 -14.98 27.91
C LEU A 350 27.24 -14.56 29.39
N ASP A 351 26.30 -13.74 29.85
CA ASP A 351 26.24 -13.32 31.25
C ASP A 351 26.02 -14.53 32.19
N THR A 352 25.11 -15.43 31.82
CA THR A 352 24.82 -16.64 32.59
C THR A 352 26.05 -17.58 32.70
N GLU A 353 26.74 -17.78 31.58
CA GLU A 353 27.97 -18.59 31.56
C GLU A 353 29.11 -17.93 32.33
N HIS A 354 29.24 -16.61 32.24
CA HIS A 354 30.25 -15.87 33.00
C HIS A 354 30.03 -15.99 34.51
N GLN A 355 28.82 -15.86 34.99
CA GLN A 355 28.46 -16.05 36.40
C GLN A 355 28.83 -17.49 36.89
N ARG A 356 28.60 -18.49 36.05
CA ARG A 356 28.95 -19.89 36.35
C ARG A 356 30.46 -20.07 36.47
N ILE A 357 31.23 -19.49 35.54
CA ILE A 357 32.71 -19.57 35.57
C ILE A 357 33.26 -18.94 36.85
N LEU A 358 32.75 -17.73 37.22
CA LEU A 358 33.18 -17.06 38.46
C LEU A 358 32.90 -17.88 39.72
N GLN A 359 31.77 -18.60 39.78
CA GLN A 359 31.46 -19.49 40.89
C GLN A 359 32.45 -20.66 40.97
N LEU A 360 32.76 -21.31 39.85
CA LEU A 360 33.71 -22.41 39.78
C LEU A 360 35.14 -21.96 40.16
N GLU A 361 35.55 -20.79 39.66
CA GLU A 361 36.88 -20.23 39.99
C GLU A 361 37.00 -19.94 41.49
N LYS A 362 35.94 -19.33 42.09
CA LYS A 362 35.90 -19.05 43.52
C LYS A 362 36.00 -20.31 44.39
N LEU A 363 35.28 -21.37 44.00
CA LEU A 363 35.33 -22.66 44.72
C LEU A 363 36.66 -23.38 44.51
N SER A 364 37.25 -23.34 43.32
CA SER A 364 38.57 -23.92 43.02
C SER A 364 39.68 -23.23 43.79
N ALA A 365 39.68 -21.89 43.83
CA ALA A 365 40.66 -21.14 44.61
C ALA A 365 40.59 -21.48 46.10
N LEU A 366 39.35 -21.58 46.64
CA LEU A 366 39.13 -21.98 48.02
C LEU A 366 39.65 -23.41 48.29
N GLY A 367 39.42 -24.37 47.37
CA GLY A 367 39.92 -25.74 47.47
C GLY A 367 41.43 -25.79 47.53
N THR A 368 42.12 -25.05 46.64
CA THR A 368 43.61 -25.02 46.64
C THR A 368 44.17 -24.43 47.92
N MET A 369 43.56 -23.36 48.43
CA MET A 369 43.94 -22.69 49.66
C MET A 369 43.81 -23.65 50.88
N VAL A 370 42.63 -24.31 50.97
CA VAL A 370 42.33 -25.29 52.01
C VAL A 370 43.34 -26.47 51.98
N GLY A 371 43.70 -26.96 50.79
CA GLY A 371 44.70 -28.01 50.62
C GLY A 371 46.09 -27.67 51.18
N SER A 372 46.53 -26.45 50.85
CA SER A 372 47.83 -25.95 51.33
C SER A 372 47.88 -25.80 52.88
N ILE A 373 46.85 -25.13 53.44
CA ILE A 373 46.73 -24.92 54.89
C ILE A 373 46.58 -26.21 55.62
N SER A 374 45.83 -27.18 55.13
CA SER A 374 45.66 -28.49 55.77
C SER A 374 46.96 -29.28 55.85
N HIS A 375 47.76 -29.19 54.77
CA HIS A 375 49.09 -29.88 54.80
C HIS A 375 50.05 -29.24 55.81
N GLN A 376 50.01 -27.89 55.94
CA GLN A 376 50.87 -27.18 56.91
C GLN A 376 50.39 -27.35 58.35
N LEU A 377 49.08 -27.53 58.62
CA LEU A 377 48.58 -27.79 59.97
C LEU A 377 48.72 -29.24 60.40
N ASN A 378 48.61 -30.21 59.48
CA ASN A 378 48.72 -31.62 59.83
C ASN A 378 50.12 -31.99 60.37
N ASN A 379 51.19 -31.38 59.88
CA ASN A 379 52.55 -31.67 60.31
C ASN A 379 52.83 -31.38 61.81
N PRO A 380 52.51 -30.14 62.33
CA PRO A 380 52.72 -29.88 63.77
C PRO A 380 51.76 -30.68 64.66
N LEU A 381 50.48 -30.92 64.18
CA LEU A 381 49.53 -31.73 64.95
C LEU A 381 49.98 -33.18 65.17
N VAL A 382 50.56 -33.81 64.14
CA VAL A 382 51.16 -35.13 64.28
C VAL A 382 52.26 -35.09 65.30
N GLY A 383 53.04 -34.03 65.35
CA GLY A 383 54.10 -33.86 66.35
C GLY A 383 53.55 -33.76 67.79
N VAL A 384 52.53 -32.92 68.01
CA VAL A 384 51.88 -32.71 69.31
C VAL A 384 51.20 -33.99 69.81
N VAL A 385 50.44 -34.70 68.97
CA VAL A 385 49.78 -35.97 69.31
C VAL A 385 50.78 -37.02 69.67
N ASN A 386 51.84 -37.17 68.86
CA ASN A 386 52.87 -38.15 69.14
C ASN A 386 53.65 -37.85 70.44
N LEU A 387 53.98 -36.58 70.70
CA LEU A 387 54.68 -36.19 71.94
C LEU A 387 53.78 -36.38 73.18
N ALA A 388 52.50 -36.02 73.10
CA ALA A 388 51.53 -36.24 74.17
C ALA A 388 51.35 -37.74 74.45
N GLN A 389 51.26 -38.57 73.40
CA GLN A 389 51.11 -40.01 73.46
C GLN A 389 52.40 -40.69 74.10
N LEU A 390 53.57 -40.15 73.75
CA LEU A 390 54.80 -40.62 74.29
C LEU A 390 54.92 -40.29 75.81
N ALA A 391 54.55 -39.05 76.17
CA ALA A 391 54.58 -38.59 77.55
C ALA A 391 53.52 -39.30 78.44
N GLU A 392 52.33 -39.62 77.86
CA GLU A 392 51.24 -40.35 78.53
C GLU A 392 51.66 -41.77 78.95
N ARG A 393 52.66 -42.36 78.27
CA ARG A 393 53.25 -43.70 78.54
C ARG A 393 54.28 -43.70 79.65
N ASP A 394 54.69 -42.57 80.18
CA ASP A 394 55.63 -42.46 81.27
C ASP A 394 54.94 -42.92 82.57
N VAL A 395 55.47 -44.04 83.14
CA VAL A 395 54.86 -44.71 84.33
C VAL A 395 55.02 -43.87 85.58
N ASP A 396 55.99 -42.97 85.67
CA ASP A 396 56.28 -42.14 86.82
C ASP A 396 55.60 -40.80 86.83
N ALA A 397 54.79 -40.50 85.86
CA ALA A 397 54.06 -39.20 85.75
C ALA A 397 52.91 -39.11 86.76
N PRO A 398 52.75 -37.97 87.48
CA PRO A 398 51.59 -37.73 88.39
C PRO A 398 50.27 -37.88 87.69
N ALA A 399 49.22 -38.38 88.40
CA ALA A 399 47.91 -38.66 87.79
C ALA A 399 47.30 -37.44 87.04
N HIS A 400 47.44 -36.24 87.64
CA HIS A 400 46.91 -35.00 87.04
C HIS A 400 47.65 -34.62 85.74
N LEU A 401 48.96 -34.98 85.62
CA LEU A 401 49.73 -34.71 84.40
C LEU A 401 49.33 -35.68 83.26
N ARG A 402 49.04 -36.92 83.60
CA ARG A 402 48.53 -37.89 82.62
C ARG A 402 47.14 -37.49 82.09
N GLU A 403 46.27 -36.96 82.92
CA GLU A 403 44.96 -36.46 82.51
C GLU A 403 45.10 -35.27 81.54
N LEU A 404 45.99 -34.30 81.84
CA LEU A 404 46.28 -33.18 80.96
C LEU A 404 46.92 -33.64 79.63
N LEU A 405 47.79 -34.61 79.63
CA LEU A 405 48.38 -35.17 78.41
C LEU A 405 47.37 -35.95 77.57
N HIS A 406 46.46 -36.64 78.26
CA HIS A 406 45.30 -37.26 77.59
C HIS A 406 44.42 -36.24 76.87
N ASP A 407 44.08 -35.14 77.54
CA ASP A 407 43.30 -34.09 76.99
C ASP A 407 44.00 -33.42 75.78
N ILE A 408 45.30 -33.16 75.86
CA ILE A 408 46.10 -32.63 74.74
C ILE A 408 46.14 -33.63 73.58
N ARG A 409 46.25 -34.91 73.84
CA ARG A 409 46.21 -35.92 72.78
C ARG A 409 44.84 -35.97 72.09
N VAL A 410 43.78 -36.00 72.85
CA VAL A 410 42.40 -36.01 72.35
C VAL A 410 42.14 -34.75 71.52
N ALA A 411 42.49 -33.59 72.05
CA ALA A 411 42.33 -32.31 71.33
C ALA A 411 43.17 -32.28 70.02
N GLY A 412 44.40 -32.85 70.06
CA GLY A 412 45.23 -32.95 68.85
C GLY A 412 44.72 -33.95 67.85
N GLU A 413 44.12 -35.05 68.28
CA GLU A 413 43.44 -36.03 67.41
C GLU A 413 42.21 -35.42 66.76
N ASP A 414 41.43 -34.70 67.52
CA ASP A 414 40.27 -33.97 67.02
C ASP A 414 40.63 -32.90 65.96
N CYS A 415 41.67 -32.11 66.24
CA CYS A 415 42.24 -31.17 65.28
C CYS A 415 42.75 -31.86 64.00
N ARG A 416 43.43 -32.98 64.12
CA ARG A 416 43.90 -33.77 62.97
C ARG A 416 42.73 -34.28 62.13
N ASP A 417 41.68 -34.76 62.75
CA ASP A 417 40.53 -35.27 62.05
C ASP A 417 39.70 -34.12 61.41
N PHE A 418 39.70 -32.95 62.03
CA PHE A 418 39.20 -31.72 61.40
C PHE A 418 39.98 -31.37 60.12
N VAL A 419 41.33 -31.38 60.21
CA VAL A 419 42.22 -31.12 59.07
C VAL A 419 42.03 -32.15 57.95
N LYS A 420 41.86 -33.46 58.30
CA LYS A 420 41.56 -34.51 57.30
C LYS A 420 40.25 -34.28 56.60
N ARG A 421 39.21 -33.86 57.30
CA ARG A 421 37.92 -33.50 56.70
C ARG A 421 38.04 -32.27 55.79
N MET A 422 38.89 -31.32 56.14
CA MET A 422 39.19 -30.12 55.33
C MET A 422 39.97 -30.48 54.05
N LEU A 423 40.95 -31.44 54.16
CA LEU A 423 41.67 -31.99 53.01
C LEU A 423 40.78 -32.76 52.03
N ALA A 424 39.71 -33.39 52.49
CA ALA A 424 38.77 -34.09 51.65
C ALA A 424 37.99 -33.11 50.75
N PHE A 425 37.74 -31.85 51.21
CA PHE A 425 37.22 -30.80 50.40
C PHE A 425 38.16 -30.32 49.28
N SER A 426 39.48 -30.32 49.55
CA SER A 426 40.50 -29.83 48.61
C SER A 426 40.86 -30.84 47.50
N ARG A 427 40.63 -32.13 47.69
CA ARG A 427 41.03 -33.18 46.75
C ARG A 427 40.00 -33.39 45.64
N VAL A 428 39.81 -32.38 44.82
CA VAL A 428 39.05 -32.48 43.54
C VAL A 428 40.02 -32.68 42.35
N SER A 429 41.31 -32.98 42.61
CA SER A 429 42.26 -33.26 41.55
C SER A 429 42.07 -34.69 41.03
N GLY A 430 41.48 -34.79 39.82
CA GLY A 430 41.26 -36.06 39.13
C GLY A 430 39.81 -36.37 38.82
N PHE A 431 38.97 -35.33 38.60
CA PHE A 431 37.57 -35.49 38.16
C PHE A 431 37.50 -36.33 36.88
N GLU A 432 36.90 -37.51 36.97
CA GLU A 432 36.78 -38.44 35.86
C GLU A 432 35.37 -39.02 35.83
N ARG A 433 34.57 -38.62 34.82
CA ARG A 433 33.22 -39.17 34.62
C ARG A 433 33.30 -40.58 34.05
N LYS A 434 32.55 -41.50 34.66
CA LYS A 434 32.40 -42.88 34.20
C LYS A 434 30.94 -43.28 34.21
N PRO A 435 30.50 -44.13 33.25
CA PRO A 435 29.16 -44.69 33.34
C PRO A 435 29.03 -45.43 34.68
N THR A 436 28.10 -44.97 35.51
CA THR A 436 27.94 -45.49 36.88
C THR A 436 26.47 -45.79 37.12
N ASP A 437 26.21 -47.00 37.61
CA ASP A 437 24.89 -47.36 38.10
C ASP A 437 24.63 -46.66 39.44
N MET A 438 23.71 -45.72 39.43
CA MET A 438 23.39 -44.87 40.57
C MET A 438 22.75 -45.63 41.72
N ALA A 439 21.92 -46.65 41.41
CA ALA A 439 21.29 -47.48 42.45
C ALA A 439 22.34 -48.24 43.27
N SER A 440 23.26 -48.95 42.58
CA SER A 440 24.37 -49.67 43.23
C SER A 440 25.28 -48.71 44.01
N LEU A 441 25.60 -47.53 43.47
CA LEU A 441 26.42 -46.54 44.16
C LEU A 441 25.76 -46.02 45.46
N ILE A 442 24.44 -45.82 45.43
CA ILE A 442 23.66 -45.40 46.60
C ILE A 442 23.67 -46.49 47.66
N GLU A 443 23.37 -47.76 47.28
CA GLU A 443 23.35 -48.92 48.17
C GLU A 443 24.68 -49.10 48.86
N ASP A 444 25.81 -49.10 48.09
CA ASP A 444 27.17 -49.18 48.63
C ASP A 444 27.45 -48.04 49.61
N THR A 445 27.00 -46.82 49.29
CA THR A 445 27.26 -45.68 50.18
C THR A 445 26.42 -45.74 51.46
N VAL A 446 25.21 -46.22 51.41
CA VAL A 446 24.37 -46.49 52.61
C VAL A 446 25.01 -47.57 53.48
N LEU A 447 25.51 -48.63 52.86
CA LEU A 447 26.23 -49.70 53.62
C LEU A 447 27.44 -49.13 54.33
N LEU A 448 28.28 -48.36 53.69
CA LEU A 448 29.43 -47.69 54.30
C LEU A 448 29.03 -46.74 55.42
N PHE A 449 27.93 -45.99 55.25
CA PHE A 449 27.40 -45.08 56.26
C PHE A 449 26.96 -45.85 57.52
N ARG A 450 26.23 -46.96 57.36
CA ARG A 450 25.77 -47.83 58.48
C ARG A 450 26.93 -48.42 59.26
N GLN A 451 28.04 -48.74 58.60
CA GLN A 451 29.25 -49.23 59.27
C GLN A 451 30.03 -48.14 60.03
N ALA A 452 29.99 -46.90 59.49
CA ALA A 452 30.77 -45.80 60.07
C ALA A 452 30.06 -45.11 61.24
N VAL A 453 28.73 -45.15 61.31
CA VAL A 453 27.91 -44.47 62.35
C VAL A 453 27.12 -45.51 63.14
N LYS A 454 27.54 -45.72 64.39
CA LYS A 454 26.95 -46.78 65.25
C LYS A 454 25.51 -46.51 65.70
N GLU A 455 25.18 -45.25 65.90
CA GLU A 455 23.84 -44.80 66.27
C GLU A 455 23.31 -43.89 65.18
N HIS A 456 22.43 -44.39 64.33
CA HIS A 456 21.78 -43.63 63.25
C HIS A 456 20.33 -44.04 63.10
N PRO A 457 19.44 -43.17 62.62
CA PRO A 457 18.07 -43.53 62.21
C PRO A 457 18.07 -44.58 61.11
N ALA A 458 16.98 -45.34 61.01
CA ALA A 458 16.81 -46.23 59.86
C ALA A 458 16.95 -45.49 58.53
N VAL A 459 17.48 -46.13 57.49
CA VAL A 459 17.57 -45.52 56.14
C VAL A 459 16.67 -46.34 55.23
N GLU A 460 15.65 -45.67 54.66
CA GLU A 460 14.75 -46.20 53.64
C GLU A 460 15.18 -45.73 52.26
N MET A 461 15.17 -46.66 51.30
CA MET A 461 15.57 -46.39 49.91
C MET A 461 14.38 -46.56 48.98
N ASP A 462 14.07 -45.53 48.23
CA ASP A 462 13.09 -45.51 47.14
C ASP A 462 13.84 -45.34 45.82
N LEU A 463 14.31 -46.46 45.28
CA LEU A 463 15.17 -46.50 44.09
C LEU A 463 14.41 -47.15 42.90
N PRO A 464 14.68 -46.74 41.68
CA PRO A 464 14.09 -47.34 40.48
C PRO A 464 14.47 -48.81 40.37
N THR A 465 13.53 -49.64 39.91
CA THR A 465 13.79 -51.08 39.65
C THR A 465 14.64 -51.31 38.39
N THR A 466 14.74 -50.32 37.52
CA THR A 466 15.59 -50.34 36.32
C THR A 466 16.94 -49.66 36.61
N PRO A 467 18.09 -50.23 36.18
CA PRO A 467 19.38 -49.59 36.38
C PRO A 467 19.43 -48.18 35.78
N VAL A 468 19.89 -47.21 36.57
CA VAL A 468 20.07 -45.80 36.15
C VAL A 468 21.56 -45.52 36.00
N ASN A 469 22.03 -45.55 34.75
CA ASN A 469 23.40 -45.27 34.40
C ASN A 469 23.63 -43.81 34.07
N LEU A 470 24.34 -43.08 34.94
CA LEU A 470 24.75 -41.70 34.70
C LEU A 470 26.24 -41.58 34.46
N SER A 471 26.68 -40.62 33.65
CA SER A 471 28.09 -40.30 33.44
C SER A 471 28.57 -39.37 34.54
N VAL A 472 29.05 -39.95 35.63
CA VAL A 472 29.47 -39.24 36.85
C VAL A 472 30.83 -39.74 37.37
N ASP A 473 31.46 -38.97 38.24
CA ASP A 473 32.58 -39.43 39.02
C ASP A 473 32.06 -40.15 40.29
N PRO A 474 32.19 -41.49 40.38
CA PRO A 474 31.58 -42.26 41.46
C PRO A 474 32.19 -41.95 42.83
N VAL A 475 33.43 -41.48 42.88
CA VAL A 475 34.10 -41.13 44.14
C VAL A 475 33.55 -39.83 44.69
N LEU A 476 33.35 -38.82 43.81
CA LEU A 476 32.80 -37.54 44.21
C LEU A 476 31.33 -37.64 44.57
N ILE A 477 30.51 -38.39 43.81
CA ILE A 477 29.10 -38.62 44.12
C ILE A 477 28.97 -39.36 45.45
N ARG A 478 29.77 -40.43 45.71
CA ARG A 478 29.80 -41.12 46.99
C ARG A 478 30.10 -40.16 48.14
N HIS A 479 31.05 -39.27 47.94
CA HIS A 479 31.44 -38.27 48.94
C HIS A 479 30.30 -37.27 49.23
N ALA A 480 29.63 -36.81 48.18
CA ALA A 480 28.45 -35.94 48.32
C ALA A 480 27.32 -36.64 49.07
N LEU A 481 27.01 -37.88 48.73
CA LEU A 481 26.01 -38.70 49.41
C LEU A 481 26.35 -38.92 50.89
N PHE A 482 27.59 -39.26 51.20
CA PHE A 482 28.05 -39.48 52.58
C PHE A 482 27.88 -38.19 53.40
N ASN A 483 28.21 -37.02 52.84
CA ASN A 483 27.98 -35.74 53.49
C ASN A 483 26.48 -35.47 53.76
N LEU A 484 25.61 -35.84 52.82
CA LEU A 484 24.16 -35.71 52.99
C LEU A 484 23.64 -36.62 54.10
N PHE A 485 24.10 -37.90 54.16
CA PHE A 485 23.71 -38.83 55.22
C PHE A 485 24.22 -38.40 56.58
N MET A 486 25.47 -37.95 56.68
CA MET A 486 26.04 -37.43 57.93
C MET A 486 25.22 -36.22 58.45
N ASN A 487 24.90 -35.30 57.60
CA ASN A 487 24.07 -34.16 57.98
C ASN A 487 22.66 -34.61 58.43
N ALA A 488 22.01 -35.52 57.72
CA ALA A 488 20.71 -36.05 58.06
C ALA A 488 20.71 -36.77 59.42
N SER A 489 21.71 -37.67 59.65
CA SER A 489 21.83 -38.43 60.92
C SER A 489 22.11 -37.54 62.13
N GLN A 490 22.95 -36.52 61.97
CA GLN A 490 23.33 -35.59 63.04
C GLN A 490 22.17 -34.69 63.52
N HIS A 491 21.11 -34.57 62.72
CA HIS A 491 19.95 -33.75 63.05
C HIS A 491 18.70 -34.55 63.35
N SER A 492 18.75 -35.89 63.21
CA SER A 492 17.67 -36.82 63.51
C SER A 492 17.98 -37.65 64.75
N SER A 493 16.95 -38.10 65.50
CA SER A 493 17.12 -39.04 66.63
C SER A 493 17.33 -40.47 66.12
N ALA A 494 18.14 -41.28 66.77
CA ALA A 494 18.38 -42.69 66.41
C ALA A 494 17.08 -43.52 66.36
N ASP A 495 16.14 -43.24 67.25
CA ASP A 495 14.86 -43.90 67.35
C ASP A 495 13.75 -43.10 66.61
N GLY A 496 14.11 -42.08 65.83
CA GLY A 496 13.23 -41.23 65.07
C GLY A 496 12.76 -41.84 63.74
N PRO A 497 11.96 -41.10 62.95
CA PRO A 497 11.58 -41.50 61.61
C PRO A 497 12.81 -41.75 60.70
N PRO A 498 12.73 -42.69 59.72
CA PRO A 498 13.83 -43.03 58.89
C PRO A 498 14.29 -41.86 58.00
N ILE A 499 15.61 -41.84 57.69
CA ILE A 499 16.15 -41.01 56.61
C ILE A 499 15.74 -41.65 55.27
N THR A 500 15.04 -40.90 54.45
CA THR A 500 14.59 -41.38 53.12
C THR A 500 15.55 -40.92 52.04
N ILE A 501 16.01 -41.82 51.20
CA ILE A 501 16.73 -41.50 49.97
C ILE A 501 15.91 -41.97 48.77
N SER A 502 15.71 -41.08 47.81
CA SER A 502 15.00 -41.39 46.56
C SER A 502 15.80 -40.96 45.34
N LEU A 503 15.64 -41.72 44.26
CA LEU A 503 16.20 -41.40 42.94
C LEU A 503 15.05 -41.36 41.92
N THR A 504 14.70 -40.17 41.46
CA THR A 504 13.54 -39.96 40.59
C THR A 504 13.91 -39.20 39.32
N PRO A 505 13.27 -39.50 38.16
CA PRO A 505 13.51 -38.74 36.95
C PRO A 505 12.98 -37.31 37.16
N HIS A 506 13.76 -36.32 36.73
CA HIS A 506 13.41 -34.90 36.85
C HIS A 506 14.00 -34.10 35.70
N THR A 507 13.16 -33.30 35.05
CA THR A 507 13.62 -32.34 34.02
C THR A 507 13.84 -30.98 34.63
N ASP A 508 15.01 -30.39 34.46
CA ASP A 508 15.30 -29.03 34.91
C ASP A 508 14.38 -28.05 34.12
N ALA A 509 13.48 -27.41 34.85
CA ALA A 509 12.48 -26.49 34.28
C ALA A 509 13.10 -25.24 33.62
N THR A 510 14.34 -24.86 34.01
CA THR A 510 15.04 -23.68 33.50
C THR A 510 15.76 -23.96 32.19
N ARG A 511 16.29 -25.17 32.05
CA ARG A 511 17.13 -25.59 30.91
C ARG A 511 16.43 -26.55 29.96
N GLY A 512 15.29 -27.15 30.38
CA GLY A 512 14.59 -28.18 29.61
C GLY A 512 15.41 -29.49 29.44
N VAL A 513 16.42 -29.71 30.27
CA VAL A 513 17.33 -30.88 30.20
C VAL A 513 16.78 -31.99 31.08
N PRO A 514 16.57 -33.21 30.54
CA PRO A 514 16.19 -34.36 31.34
C PRO A 514 17.35 -34.81 32.20
N GLY A 515 17.04 -35.35 33.36
CA GLY A 515 18.02 -35.85 34.31
C GLY A 515 17.39 -36.58 35.49
N TRP A 516 18.15 -36.81 36.54
CA TRP A 516 17.74 -37.51 37.72
C TRP A 516 17.96 -36.69 38.99
N SER A 517 16.98 -36.70 39.88
CA SER A 517 17.05 -36.04 41.18
C SER A 517 17.30 -37.08 42.27
N LEU A 518 18.47 -37.04 42.88
CA LEU A 518 18.86 -37.77 44.05
C LEU A 518 18.48 -36.94 45.28
N THR A 519 17.52 -37.40 46.04
CA THR A 519 16.97 -36.63 47.18
C THR A 519 17.20 -37.38 48.49
N VAL A 520 17.77 -36.68 49.49
CA VAL A 520 17.88 -37.13 50.87
C VAL A 520 16.96 -36.30 51.74
N THR A 521 16.10 -36.96 52.49
CA THR A 521 15.12 -36.31 53.39
C THR A 521 15.33 -36.82 54.82
N ASP A 522 15.48 -35.89 55.76
CA ASP A 522 15.47 -36.16 57.18
C ASP A 522 14.20 -35.55 57.83
N HIS A 523 13.89 -36.06 59.02
CA HIS A 523 12.78 -35.59 59.86
C HIS A 523 13.27 -34.92 61.15
N GLY A 524 14.46 -34.29 61.08
CA GLY A 524 15.07 -33.58 62.21
C GLY A 524 14.41 -32.24 62.51
N ARG A 525 15.14 -31.42 63.28
CA ARG A 525 14.65 -30.11 63.75
C ARG A 525 14.35 -29.09 62.63
N GLY A 526 14.80 -29.30 61.41
CA GLY A 526 14.65 -28.36 60.32
C GLY A 526 15.44 -27.08 60.51
N MET A 527 15.22 -26.10 59.58
CA MET A 527 15.96 -24.84 59.49
C MET A 527 15.02 -23.65 59.31
N THR A 528 15.40 -22.49 59.85
CA THR A 528 14.75 -21.22 59.53
C THR A 528 15.15 -20.74 58.15
N PRO A 529 14.38 -19.82 57.51
CA PRO A 529 14.73 -19.28 56.20
C PRO A 529 16.13 -18.62 56.15
N GLU A 530 16.52 -17.95 57.22
CA GLU A 530 17.83 -17.29 57.35
C GLU A 530 18.99 -18.29 57.34
N VAL A 531 18.83 -19.41 58.04
CA VAL A 531 19.79 -20.51 58.04
C VAL A 531 19.81 -21.18 56.68
N LEU A 532 18.64 -21.50 56.12
CA LEU A 532 18.50 -22.16 54.81
C LEU A 532 19.20 -21.37 53.67
N ALA A 533 19.18 -20.05 53.74
CA ALA A 533 19.86 -19.21 52.76
C ALA A 533 21.38 -19.29 52.78
N GLN A 534 21.97 -19.79 53.91
CA GLN A 534 23.42 -19.80 54.13
C GLN A 534 24.05 -21.20 54.15
N ILE A 535 23.23 -22.28 54.07
CA ILE A 535 23.75 -23.66 54.27
C ILE A 535 24.79 -24.09 53.24
N PHE A 536 24.85 -23.46 52.09
CA PHE A 536 25.85 -23.73 51.04
C PHE A 536 27.06 -22.76 51.14
N ALA A 537 27.05 -21.80 52.07
CA ALA A 537 28.21 -20.95 52.31
C ALA A 537 29.30 -21.73 53.04
N PRO A 538 30.57 -21.72 52.56
CA PRO A 538 31.67 -22.39 53.22
C PRO A 538 31.85 -21.91 54.67
N PHE A 539 32.16 -22.87 55.58
CA PHE A 539 32.33 -22.63 57.01
C PHE A 539 31.10 -22.22 57.80
N PHE A 540 29.95 -22.12 57.16
CA PHE A 540 28.70 -21.86 57.85
C PHE A 540 28.18 -23.11 58.54
N THR A 541 27.99 -23.04 59.86
CA THR A 541 27.49 -24.16 60.67
C THR A 541 26.70 -23.61 61.86
N THR A 542 25.66 -24.32 62.26
CA THR A 542 24.85 -24.06 63.48
C THR A 542 25.25 -24.95 64.65
N ARG A 543 26.31 -25.76 64.48
CA ARG A 543 26.84 -26.71 65.48
C ARG A 543 28.21 -26.28 65.97
N THR A 544 28.52 -26.55 67.26
CA THR A 544 29.82 -26.25 67.90
C THR A 544 30.96 -27.11 67.36
N ASP A 545 30.63 -28.31 66.89
CA ASP A 545 31.58 -29.31 66.35
C ASP A 545 31.50 -29.50 64.83
N GLY A 546 30.70 -28.65 64.19
CA GLY A 546 30.50 -28.69 62.74
C GLY A 546 31.59 -27.96 61.95
N THR A 547 32.04 -28.50 60.81
CA THR A 547 33.03 -27.86 59.95
C THR A 547 32.44 -26.84 58.99
N GLY A 548 31.14 -26.89 58.74
CA GLY A 548 30.46 -26.04 57.75
C GLY A 548 30.91 -26.29 56.30
N LEU A 549 31.57 -27.44 56.00
CA LEU A 549 32.08 -27.75 54.65
C LEU A 549 31.27 -28.83 53.92
N GLY A 550 30.43 -29.60 54.62
CA GLY A 550 29.70 -30.74 54.03
C GLY A 550 28.79 -30.36 52.86
N LEU A 551 27.90 -29.38 53.03
CA LEU A 551 26.97 -28.94 51.99
C LEU A 551 27.63 -28.13 50.87
N PRO A 552 28.60 -27.24 51.09
CA PRO A 552 29.44 -26.68 50.03
C PRO A 552 30.13 -27.73 49.15
N VAL A 553 30.58 -28.87 49.71
CA VAL A 553 31.11 -30.01 48.90
C VAL A 553 30.02 -30.57 47.99
N VAL A 554 28.83 -30.80 48.50
CA VAL A 554 27.71 -31.30 47.69
C VAL A 554 27.39 -30.35 46.53
N GLN A 555 27.40 -29.05 46.80
CA GLN A 555 27.18 -28.02 45.76
C GLN A 555 28.30 -28.02 44.71
N HIS A 556 29.54 -28.13 45.13
CA HIS A 556 30.70 -28.22 44.23
C HIS A 556 30.62 -29.47 43.34
N VAL A 557 30.33 -30.63 43.93
CA VAL A 557 30.16 -31.89 43.18
C VAL A 557 29.02 -31.76 42.17
N ALA A 558 27.89 -31.15 42.54
CA ALA A 558 26.78 -30.87 41.61
C ALA A 558 27.24 -30.05 40.40
N LEU A 559 27.96 -28.94 40.64
CA LEU A 559 28.46 -28.04 39.59
C LEU A 559 29.44 -28.73 38.64
N LEU A 560 30.36 -29.57 39.17
CA LEU A 560 31.29 -30.36 38.35
C LEU A 560 30.60 -31.35 37.43
N HIS A 561 29.43 -31.82 37.83
CA HIS A 561 28.60 -32.75 37.04
C HIS A 561 27.52 -32.06 36.18
N ASP A 562 27.63 -30.75 35.96
CA ASP A 562 26.62 -29.94 35.26
C ASP A 562 25.24 -29.96 35.91
N GLY A 563 25.18 -30.40 37.15
CA GLY A 563 23.98 -30.53 37.96
C GLY A 563 23.72 -29.33 38.85
N GLN A 564 22.74 -29.49 39.71
CA GLN A 564 22.29 -28.46 40.65
C GLN A 564 21.92 -29.11 41.98
N VAL A 565 22.14 -28.42 43.10
CA VAL A 565 21.60 -28.81 44.41
C VAL A 565 20.59 -27.83 44.90
N THR A 566 19.49 -28.32 45.44
CA THR A 566 18.43 -27.53 46.07
C THR A 566 18.14 -28.06 47.46
N ALA A 567 17.71 -27.16 48.36
CA ALA A 567 17.32 -27.54 49.71
C ALA A 567 15.98 -26.93 50.06
N SER A 568 15.15 -27.68 50.77
CA SER A 568 13.92 -27.20 51.36
C SER A 568 13.82 -27.67 52.81
N SER A 569 13.48 -26.79 53.76
CA SER A 569 13.39 -27.11 55.17
C SER A 569 12.39 -26.18 55.84
N LYS A 570 11.74 -26.68 56.90
CA LYS A 570 10.92 -25.90 57.80
C LYS A 570 11.24 -26.29 59.23
N PRO A 571 11.27 -25.34 60.19
CA PRO A 571 11.46 -25.67 61.58
C PRO A 571 10.49 -26.75 62.08
N GLY A 572 10.98 -27.80 62.72
CA GLY A 572 10.20 -28.93 63.23
C GLY A 572 9.69 -29.93 62.18
N SER A 573 10.01 -29.77 60.91
CA SER A 573 9.55 -30.66 59.82
C SER A 573 10.66 -31.36 59.05
N GLY A 574 11.92 -31.23 59.50
CA GLY A 574 13.11 -31.84 58.85
C GLY A 574 13.63 -31.05 57.65
N THR A 575 14.50 -31.68 56.89
CA THR A 575 15.17 -31.10 55.72
C THR A 575 15.18 -32.07 54.57
N ARG A 576 14.94 -31.52 53.36
CA ARG A 576 15.05 -32.23 52.08
C ARG A 576 16.13 -31.56 51.24
N ILE A 577 17.14 -32.30 50.81
CA ILE A 577 18.19 -31.86 49.92
C ILE A 577 18.14 -32.70 48.66
N ALA A 578 18.02 -32.07 47.50
CA ALA A 578 17.96 -32.73 46.21
C ALA A 578 19.16 -32.32 45.36
N LEU A 579 19.90 -33.33 44.91
CA LEU A 579 21.01 -33.24 43.96
C LEU A 579 20.50 -33.69 42.59
N TRP A 580 20.31 -32.75 41.67
CA TRP A 580 19.95 -33.05 40.30
C TRP A 580 21.20 -33.24 39.43
N LEU A 581 21.21 -34.29 38.59
CA LEU A 581 22.27 -34.62 37.64
C LEU A 581 21.65 -34.86 36.25
N PRO A 582 22.26 -34.33 35.16
CA PRO A 582 21.74 -34.53 33.80
C PRO A 582 21.96 -35.96 33.32
N ASP A 583 21.03 -36.48 32.48
CA ASP A 583 21.16 -37.81 31.85
C ASP A 583 22.38 -37.94 30.96
N SER A 584 22.73 -36.88 30.26
CA SER A 584 23.91 -36.78 29.41
C SER A 584 24.70 -35.54 29.77
N PRO A 585 26.05 -35.59 29.76
CA PRO A 585 26.85 -34.40 29.98
C PRO A 585 26.49 -33.35 28.91
N SER A 586 26.27 -32.10 29.33
CA SER A 586 26.06 -30.99 28.44
C SER A 586 27.22 -30.88 27.44
N ASN A 587 26.98 -31.18 26.17
CA ASN A 587 27.95 -31.03 25.09
C ASN A 587 28.14 -29.54 24.78
N ALA A 588 28.73 -28.77 25.68
CA ALA A 588 29.12 -27.38 25.47
C ALA A 588 30.46 -27.23 24.72
N ALA A 589 31.03 -28.34 24.21
CA ALA A 589 32.38 -28.34 23.61
C ALA A 589 32.43 -28.91 22.19
N SER A 590 31.31 -28.90 21.42
CA SER A 590 31.37 -29.26 20.00
C SER A 590 30.38 -28.45 19.15
N ALA A 591 30.66 -27.15 19.02
CA ALA A 591 30.27 -26.34 17.86
C ALA A 591 31.35 -25.26 17.72
N GLY A 592 32.40 -25.68 16.98
CA GLY A 592 33.44 -24.80 16.50
C GLY A 592 32.96 -23.94 15.32
#